data_7dfdb422f78fe4dd4d116329805e854b
#
_entry.id   7dfdb422f78fe4dd4d116329805e854b
#
_cell.length_a   1.000
_cell.length_b   1.000
_cell.length_c   1.000
_cell.angle_alpha   90.00
_cell.angle_beta   90.00
_cell.angle_gamma   90.00
#
_symmetry.space_group_name_H-M   'P 1'
#
loop_
_entity.id
_entity.type
_entity.pdbx_description
1 polymer ?
#
loop_
_entity_poly.entity_id
_entity_poly.type
_entity_poly.pdbx_seq_one_letter_code
_entity_poly.pdbx_strand_id
1 'polypeptide(L)'
;MLDDTLLADLVADLPSAVRLQRLVRTLREGFRCGAVCLLHLEESALVPVAVDGLVREALGRRFEVVQHPRLATILASRRTTLFPPDASLPDPYDGLVEQQPGQPLHVHDCMGISLHVEGEPWGVLTLDALEAGTFDAADRAALERYALLIEAAVRVSRLERDLRALRMAHQESGLPLAAPEARDILGHSAELQRLLHELDVVAGADLPVLLSGETGVGKELFARRL
;
A
#
# COMPACT_ATOMS: atom_id res chain seq x y z
N MET A 1 3.84 -13.24 -19.20
CA MET A 1 5.00 -12.35 -18.85
C MET A 1 4.60 -11.18 -17.95
N LEU A 2 3.70 -10.26 -18.35
CA LEU A 2 3.26 -9.15 -17.48
C LEU A 2 2.55 -9.68 -16.22
N ASP A 3 1.62 -10.61 -16.38
CA ASP A 3 0.87 -11.25 -15.29
C ASP A 3 1.79 -11.95 -14.29
N ASP A 4 2.76 -12.71 -14.78
CA ASP A 4 3.69 -13.48 -13.94
C ASP A 4 4.54 -12.55 -13.06
N THR A 5 5.00 -11.41 -13.62
CA THR A 5 5.78 -10.43 -12.88
C THR A 5 4.95 -9.75 -11.79
N LEU A 6 3.73 -9.33 -12.11
CA LEU A 6 2.82 -8.71 -11.14
C LEU A 6 2.43 -9.69 -10.02
N LEU A 7 2.14 -10.94 -10.36
CA LEU A 7 1.83 -11.98 -9.39
C LEU A 7 3.04 -12.33 -8.51
N ALA A 8 4.24 -12.42 -9.09
CA ALA A 8 5.46 -12.67 -8.33
C ALA A 8 5.74 -11.58 -7.29
N ASP A 9 5.50 -10.31 -7.66
CA ASP A 9 5.68 -9.18 -6.75
C ASP A 9 4.62 -9.13 -5.63
N LEU A 10 3.43 -9.72 -5.85
CA LEU A 10 2.41 -9.84 -4.80
C LEU A 10 2.81 -10.81 -3.69
N VAL A 11 3.49 -11.89 -4.03
CA VAL A 11 3.90 -12.92 -3.07
C VAL A 11 5.31 -12.72 -2.51
N ALA A 12 6.08 -11.79 -3.09
CA ALA A 12 7.42 -11.48 -2.64
C ALA A 12 7.41 -10.64 -1.35
N ASP A 13 8.40 -10.88 -0.47
CA ASP A 13 8.65 -10.05 0.70
C ASP A 13 9.34 -8.74 0.27
N LEU A 14 8.53 -7.80 -0.21
CA LEU A 14 8.97 -6.49 -0.68
C LEU A 14 8.38 -5.37 0.19
N PRO A 15 9.15 -4.32 0.49
CA PRO A 15 8.58 -3.11 1.07
C PRO A 15 7.46 -2.55 0.18
N SER A 16 6.36 -2.07 0.78
CA SER A 16 5.17 -1.58 0.05
C SER A 16 5.50 -0.56 -1.04
N ALA A 17 6.40 0.40 -0.74
CA ALA A 17 6.83 1.40 -1.74
C ALA A 17 7.56 0.77 -2.92
N VAL A 18 8.40 -0.26 -2.67
CA VAL A 18 9.12 -0.97 -3.74
C VAL A 18 8.15 -1.76 -4.60
N ARG A 19 7.17 -2.45 -3.98
CA ARG A 19 6.13 -3.19 -4.70
C ARG A 19 5.34 -2.28 -5.63
N LEU A 20 4.85 -1.13 -5.14
CA LEU A 20 4.08 -0.19 -5.95
C LEU A 20 4.94 0.46 -7.05
N GLN A 21 6.21 0.76 -6.77
CA GLN A 21 7.14 1.28 -7.79
C GLN A 21 7.41 0.26 -8.89
N ARG A 22 7.61 -1.01 -8.55
CA ARG A 22 7.79 -2.09 -9.53
C ARG A 22 6.52 -2.30 -10.36
N LEU A 23 5.35 -2.23 -9.74
CA LEU A 23 4.06 -2.33 -10.41
C LEU A 23 3.92 -1.26 -11.51
N VAL A 24 4.13 0.03 -11.22
CA VAL A 24 3.98 1.10 -12.23
C VAL A 24 5.03 0.96 -13.33
N ARG A 25 6.25 0.57 -13.01
CA ARG A 25 7.29 0.30 -13.99
C ARG A 25 6.91 -0.87 -14.92
N THR A 26 6.47 -1.98 -14.36
CA THR A 26 6.05 -3.18 -15.11
C THR A 26 4.88 -2.86 -16.03
N LEU A 27 3.92 -2.05 -15.57
CA LEU A 27 2.80 -1.59 -16.40
C LEU A 27 3.29 -0.67 -17.53
N ARG A 28 4.19 0.29 -17.24
CA ARG A 28 4.76 1.17 -18.27
C ARG A 28 5.45 0.39 -19.38
N GLU A 29 6.29 -0.59 -19.03
CA GLU A 29 6.97 -1.46 -19.97
C GLU A 29 5.98 -2.33 -20.77
N GLY A 30 4.95 -2.89 -20.10
CA GLY A 30 3.94 -3.76 -20.71
C GLY A 30 3.03 -3.04 -21.70
N PHE A 31 2.58 -1.84 -21.37
CA PHE A 31 1.76 -0.99 -22.23
C PHE A 31 2.58 -0.10 -23.17
N ARG A 32 3.92 -0.13 -23.06
CA ARG A 32 4.84 0.65 -23.92
C ARG A 32 4.51 2.14 -23.95
N CYS A 33 4.10 2.69 -22.80
CA CYS A 33 3.70 4.08 -22.68
C CYS A 33 4.84 4.97 -22.11
N GLY A 34 4.66 6.28 -22.20
CA GLY A 34 5.65 7.27 -21.74
C GLY A 34 5.72 7.39 -20.22
N ALA A 35 4.56 7.34 -19.57
CA ALA A 35 4.48 7.45 -18.11
C ALA A 35 3.31 6.63 -17.53
N VAL A 36 3.46 6.21 -16.28
CA VAL A 36 2.42 5.60 -15.45
C VAL A 36 2.42 6.26 -14.09
N CYS A 37 1.23 6.62 -13.61
CA CYS A 37 1.05 7.20 -12.29
C CYS A 37 -0.04 6.46 -11.52
N LEU A 38 0.29 6.02 -10.31
CA LEU A 38 -0.66 5.46 -9.34
C LEU A 38 -0.95 6.53 -8.29
N LEU A 39 -2.21 6.96 -8.19
CA LEU A 39 -2.65 8.02 -7.30
C LEU A 39 -3.65 7.49 -6.28
N HIS A 40 -3.43 7.84 -5.03
CA HIS A 40 -4.35 7.57 -3.93
C HIS A 40 -5.30 8.74 -3.72
N LEU A 41 -6.58 8.46 -3.50
CA LEU A 41 -7.58 9.47 -3.17
C LEU A 41 -7.50 9.81 -1.67
N GLU A 42 -7.15 11.04 -1.37
CA GLU A 42 -7.13 11.60 -0.02
C GLU A 42 -8.13 12.76 0.05
N GLU A 43 -9.24 12.57 0.74
CA GLU A 43 -10.34 13.56 0.83
C GLU A 43 -10.85 13.98 -0.57
N SER A 44 -10.42 15.15 -1.06
CA SER A 44 -10.80 15.69 -2.36
C SER A 44 -9.68 15.72 -3.40
N ALA A 45 -8.51 15.23 -3.05
CA ALA A 45 -7.32 15.26 -3.90
C ALA A 45 -6.78 13.86 -4.22
N LEU A 46 -6.19 13.71 -5.38
CA LEU A 46 -5.43 12.54 -5.79
C LEU A 46 -3.94 12.80 -5.58
N VAL A 47 -3.29 11.94 -4.80
CA VAL A 47 -1.87 12.06 -4.41
C VAL A 47 -1.08 10.91 -5.02
N PRO A 48 -0.04 11.18 -5.83
CA PRO A 48 0.79 10.13 -6.38
C PRO A 48 1.51 9.32 -5.29
N VAL A 49 1.39 7.99 -5.35
CA VAL A 49 2.06 7.05 -4.44
C VAL A 49 3.16 6.25 -5.14
N ALA A 50 3.10 6.14 -6.46
CA ALA A 50 4.16 5.58 -7.30
C ALA A 50 4.05 6.17 -8.71
N VAL A 51 5.19 6.47 -9.33
CA VAL A 51 5.27 7.02 -10.68
C VAL A 51 6.44 6.41 -11.43
N ASP A 52 6.28 6.22 -12.74
CA ASP A 52 7.37 5.85 -13.64
C ASP A 52 7.21 6.63 -14.95
N GLY A 53 8.30 7.31 -15.40
CA GLY A 53 8.29 8.19 -16.56
C GLY A 53 7.81 9.63 -16.29
N LEU A 54 7.48 9.97 -15.04
CA LEU A 54 7.25 11.35 -14.60
C LEU A 54 8.44 11.85 -13.78
N VAL A 55 8.68 13.16 -13.81
CA VAL A 55 9.69 13.81 -12.97
C VAL A 55 9.41 13.58 -11.48
N ARG A 56 10.46 13.51 -10.65
CA ARG A 56 10.31 13.19 -9.21
C ARG A 56 9.41 14.15 -8.45
N GLU A 57 9.34 15.41 -8.90
CA GLU A 57 8.47 16.45 -8.34
C GLU A 57 6.98 16.09 -8.41
N ALA A 58 6.60 15.19 -9.32
CA ALA A 58 5.23 14.66 -9.42
C ALA A 58 4.78 13.96 -8.12
N LEU A 59 5.68 13.25 -7.42
CA LEU A 59 5.38 12.57 -6.15
C LEU A 59 4.99 13.53 -5.00
N GLY A 60 5.41 14.78 -5.08
CA GLY A 60 5.06 15.80 -4.08
C GLY A 60 3.79 16.59 -4.39
N ARG A 61 3.13 16.32 -5.51
CA ARG A 61 1.94 17.06 -5.92
C ARG A 61 0.65 16.50 -5.32
N ARG A 62 -0.33 17.38 -5.18
CA ARG A 62 -1.72 17.04 -4.87
C ARG A 62 -2.57 17.54 -6.03
N PHE A 63 -3.36 16.65 -6.61
CA PHE A 63 -4.25 16.97 -7.73
C PHE A 63 -5.67 17.05 -7.21
N GLU A 64 -6.16 18.28 -6.94
CA GLU A 64 -7.54 18.49 -6.53
C GLU A 64 -8.48 17.99 -7.63
N VAL A 65 -9.37 17.06 -7.30
CA VAL A 65 -10.24 16.37 -8.28
C VAL A 65 -11.08 17.38 -9.07
N VAL A 66 -11.58 18.43 -8.39
CA VAL A 66 -12.40 19.48 -9.02
C VAL A 66 -11.63 20.31 -10.06
N GLN A 67 -10.30 20.39 -9.94
CA GLN A 67 -9.43 21.15 -10.85
C GLN A 67 -8.87 20.30 -12.01
N HIS A 68 -8.99 18.97 -11.92
CA HIS A 68 -8.41 18.04 -12.87
C HIS A 68 -9.50 17.15 -13.50
N PRO A 69 -10.22 17.65 -14.52
CA PRO A 69 -11.41 17.00 -15.06
C PRO A 69 -11.13 15.62 -15.67
N ARG A 70 -9.92 15.35 -16.23
CA ARG A 70 -9.55 14.00 -16.67
C ARG A 70 -9.52 13.02 -15.50
N LEU A 71 -8.85 13.40 -14.40
CA LEU A 71 -8.77 12.57 -13.19
C LEU A 71 -10.15 12.37 -12.56
N ALA A 72 -10.99 13.40 -12.52
CA ALA A 72 -12.38 13.31 -12.07
C ALA A 72 -13.19 12.30 -12.90
N THR A 73 -13.04 12.34 -14.23
CA THR A 73 -13.72 11.41 -15.14
C THR A 73 -13.28 9.96 -14.92
N ILE A 74 -11.97 9.73 -14.75
CA ILE A 74 -11.44 8.39 -14.46
C ILE A 74 -12.00 7.89 -13.12
N LEU A 75 -11.94 8.73 -12.07
CA LEU A 75 -12.39 8.35 -10.73
C LEU A 75 -13.88 8.00 -10.68
N ALA A 76 -14.71 8.68 -11.50
CA ALA A 76 -16.16 8.43 -11.57
C ALA A 76 -16.53 7.16 -12.35
N SER A 77 -15.61 6.53 -13.07
CA SER A 77 -15.84 5.36 -13.93
C SER A 77 -15.13 4.12 -13.40
N ARG A 78 -15.86 3.01 -13.29
CA ARG A 78 -15.24 1.70 -12.98
C ARG A 78 -14.63 1.01 -14.21
N ARG A 79 -14.79 1.59 -15.39
CA ARG A 79 -14.22 1.10 -16.65
C ARG A 79 -13.04 1.94 -17.06
N THR A 80 -12.17 1.36 -17.86
CA THR A 80 -11.06 2.10 -18.45
C THR A 80 -11.59 3.27 -19.29
N THR A 81 -11.13 4.46 -18.95
CA THR A 81 -11.41 5.70 -19.68
C THR A 81 -10.22 5.99 -20.59
N LEU A 82 -10.48 6.26 -21.86
CA LEU A 82 -9.48 6.69 -22.85
C LEU A 82 -9.75 8.14 -23.23
N PHE A 83 -8.72 8.98 -23.21
CA PHE A 83 -8.75 10.34 -23.73
C PHE A 83 -7.95 10.38 -25.03
N PRO A 84 -8.63 10.62 -26.16
CA PRO A 84 -7.96 10.71 -27.46
C PRO A 84 -7.07 11.96 -27.53
N PRO A 85 -6.14 12.05 -28.49
CA PRO A 85 -5.19 13.15 -28.62
C PRO A 85 -5.82 14.53 -28.77
N ASP A 86 -7.04 14.59 -29.30
CA ASP A 86 -7.82 15.82 -29.51
C ASP A 86 -8.78 16.14 -28.33
N ALA A 87 -8.65 15.42 -27.21
CA ALA A 87 -9.46 15.68 -26.03
C ALA A 87 -9.21 17.11 -25.52
N SER A 88 -10.29 17.89 -25.37
CA SER A 88 -10.24 19.29 -24.93
C SER A 88 -9.92 19.47 -23.44
N LEU A 89 -9.93 18.39 -22.68
CA LEU A 89 -9.64 18.42 -21.23
C LEU A 89 -8.14 18.55 -20.98
N PRO A 90 -7.70 19.48 -20.11
CA PRO A 90 -6.29 19.67 -19.80
C PRO A 90 -5.67 18.40 -19.19
N ASP A 91 -4.43 18.15 -19.54
CA ASP A 91 -3.67 17.03 -19.00
C ASP A 91 -3.10 17.38 -17.62
N PRO A 92 -3.30 16.54 -16.59
CA PRO A 92 -2.77 16.81 -15.26
C PRO A 92 -1.23 16.72 -15.19
N TYR A 93 -0.59 16.10 -16.16
CA TYR A 93 0.86 15.87 -16.19
C TYR A 93 1.63 16.75 -17.17
N ASP A 94 0.99 17.79 -17.71
CA ASP A 94 1.67 18.77 -18.55
C ASP A 94 2.91 19.33 -17.86
N GLY A 95 4.05 19.23 -18.54
CA GLY A 95 5.37 19.65 -18.02
C GLY A 95 6.00 18.70 -17.00
N LEU A 96 5.35 17.58 -16.65
CA LEU A 96 5.85 16.61 -15.65
C LEU A 96 6.43 15.32 -16.27
N VAL A 97 6.32 15.13 -17.58
CA VAL A 97 6.85 13.92 -18.23
C VAL A 97 8.37 14.04 -18.37
N GLU A 98 9.11 13.01 -17.92
CA GLU A 98 10.59 12.99 -17.91
C GLU A 98 11.23 13.24 -19.28
N GLN A 99 10.61 12.75 -20.34
CA GLN A 99 11.13 12.88 -21.71
C GLN A 99 10.96 14.30 -22.28
N GLN A 100 10.06 15.13 -21.72
CA GLN A 100 9.76 16.49 -22.15
C GLN A 100 9.50 17.41 -20.95
N PRO A 101 10.46 17.57 -20.03
CA PRO A 101 10.25 18.34 -18.81
C PRO A 101 9.98 19.82 -19.12
N GLY A 102 8.97 20.38 -18.47
CA GLY A 102 8.60 21.79 -18.60
C GLY A 102 7.89 22.15 -19.91
N GLN A 103 7.59 21.19 -20.78
CA GLN A 103 6.86 21.44 -22.04
C GLN A 103 5.44 20.88 -21.96
N PRO A 104 4.43 21.59 -22.52
CA PRO A 104 3.11 21.04 -22.69
C PRO A 104 3.14 19.87 -23.69
N LEU A 105 2.43 18.81 -23.38
CA LEU A 105 2.32 17.65 -24.27
C LEU A 105 1.35 18.01 -25.41
N HIS A 106 1.87 18.12 -26.63
CA HIS A 106 1.08 18.53 -27.79
C HIS A 106 0.20 17.41 -28.36
N VAL A 107 0.65 16.16 -28.26
CA VAL A 107 -0.08 14.98 -28.78
C VAL A 107 0.22 13.80 -27.87
N HIS A 108 -0.80 13.22 -27.30
CA HIS A 108 -0.65 12.03 -26.46
C HIS A 108 -2.01 11.33 -26.29
N ASP A 109 -1.96 10.03 -26.12
CA ASP A 109 -3.09 9.26 -25.63
C ASP A 109 -2.98 9.11 -24.11
N CYS A 110 -4.07 9.32 -23.41
CA CYS A 110 -4.14 9.06 -21.98
C CYS A 110 -5.22 8.02 -21.68
N MET A 111 -4.87 7.02 -20.90
CA MET A 111 -5.78 5.97 -20.47
C MET A 111 -5.75 5.86 -18.95
N GLY A 112 -6.89 5.65 -18.31
CA GLY A 112 -6.94 5.50 -16.88
C GLY A 112 -8.07 4.64 -16.38
N ILE A 113 -7.93 4.13 -15.17
CA ILE A 113 -8.94 3.32 -14.49
C ILE A 113 -9.01 3.70 -13.02
N SER A 114 -10.22 3.72 -12.46
CA SER A 114 -10.40 3.84 -11.01
C SER A 114 -10.13 2.51 -10.32
N LEU A 115 -9.55 2.59 -9.14
CA LEU A 115 -9.19 1.46 -8.30
C LEU A 115 -10.04 1.47 -7.02
N HIS A 116 -10.48 0.29 -6.61
CA HIS A 116 -11.32 0.11 -5.45
C HIS A 116 -10.71 -0.91 -4.50
N VAL A 117 -10.73 -0.63 -3.21
CA VAL A 117 -10.30 -1.56 -2.18
C VAL A 117 -11.46 -1.76 -1.21
N GLU A 118 -11.84 -3.02 -1.00
CA GLU A 118 -12.98 -3.37 -0.14
C GLU A 118 -14.31 -2.72 -0.56
N GLY A 119 -14.46 -2.45 -1.86
CA GLY A 119 -15.65 -1.83 -2.45
C GLY A 119 -15.63 -0.31 -2.50
N GLU A 120 -14.72 0.34 -1.77
CA GLU A 120 -14.60 1.79 -1.71
C GLU A 120 -13.59 2.32 -2.73
N PRO A 121 -13.80 3.51 -3.32
CA PRO A 121 -12.84 4.16 -4.19
C PRO A 121 -11.51 4.38 -3.45
N TRP A 122 -10.44 3.81 -3.98
CA TRP A 122 -9.11 3.98 -3.41
C TRP A 122 -8.30 5.05 -4.14
N GLY A 123 -8.50 5.20 -5.43
CA GLY A 123 -7.76 6.14 -6.26
C GLY A 123 -7.84 5.79 -7.74
N VAL A 124 -6.83 6.20 -8.50
CA VAL A 124 -6.76 5.98 -9.94
C VAL A 124 -5.37 5.53 -10.38
N LEU A 125 -5.32 4.78 -11.48
CA LEU A 125 -4.12 4.54 -12.25
C LEU A 125 -4.26 5.25 -13.59
N THR A 126 -3.22 5.97 -14.03
CA THR A 126 -3.13 6.61 -15.35
C THR A 126 -1.93 6.09 -16.12
N LEU A 127 -2.10 5.98 -17.43
CA LEU A 127 -1.08 5.65 -18.40
C LEU A 127 -1.08 6.74 -19.48
N ASP A 128 0.08 7.33 -19.74
CA ASP A 128 0.22 8.42 -20.69
C ASP A 128 1.23 8.03 -21.78
N ALA A 129 0.78 7.97 -23.01
CA ALA A 129 1.60 7.70 -24.18
C ALA A 129 1.93 9.02 -24.90
N LEU A 130 3.14 9.12 -25.41
CA LEU A 130 3.63 10.33 -26.10
C LEU A 130 3.27 10.33 -27.59
N GLU A 131 2.71 9.24 -28.10
CA GLU A 131 2.31 9.07 -29.50
C GLU A 131 0.83 8.76 -29.55
N ALA A 132 0.11 9.42 -30.48
CA ALA A 132 -1.30 9.17 -30.74
C ALA A 132 -1.54 7.76 -31.27
N GLY A 133 -2.64 7.13 -30.85
CA GLY A 133 -3.01 5.78 -31.28
C GLY A 133 -2.18 4.67 -30.62
N THR A 134 -1.51 4.97 -29.52
CA THR A 134 -0.76 3.97 -28.75
C THR A 134 -1.69 2.97 -28.06
N PHE A 135 -2.82 3.43 -27.52
CA PHE A 135 -3.77 2.56 -26.81
C PHE A 135 -4.93 2.16 -27.69
N ASP A 136 -5.11 0.87 -27.86
CA ASP A 136 -6.22 0.28 -28.62
C ASP A 136 -7.29 -0.37 -27.70
N ALA A 137 -8.26 -1.04 -28.31
CA ALA A 137 -9.32 -1.74 -27.59
C ALA A 137 -8.79 -2.94 -26.77
N ALA A 138 -7.70 -3.57 -27.22
CA ALA A 138 -7.07 -4.68 -26.50
C ALA A 138 -6.34 -4.18 -25.24
N ASP A 139 -5.66 -3.03 -25.34
CA ASP A 139 -5.01 -2.39 -24.20
C ASP A 139 -6.03 -1.96 -23.14
N ARG A 140 -7.17 -1.40 -23.55
CA ARG A 140 -8.28 -1.08 -22.63
C ARG A 140 -8.78 -2.31 -21.88
N ALA A 141 -9.04 -3.40 -22.61
CA ALA A 141 -9.48 -4.65 -22.01
C ALA A 141 -8.39 -5.29 -21.14
N ALA A 142 -7.12 -5.11 -21.49
CA ALA A 142 -5.99 -5.55 -20.69
C ALA A 142 -5.94 -4.79 -19.38
N LEU A 143 -6.06 -3.46 -19.38
CA LEU A 143 -6.05 -2.65 -18.17
C LEU A 143 -7.21 -3.00 -17.22
N GLU A 144 -8.41 -3.27 -17.76
CA GLU A 144 -9.55 -3.74 -16.97
C GLU A 144 -9.26 -5.09 -16.27
N ARG A 145 -8.55 -6.01 -16.94
CA ARG A 145 -8.13 -7.28 -16.32
C ARG A 145 -7.06 -7.06 -15.23
N TYR A 146 -6.12 -6.15 -15.47
CA TYR A 146 -5.06 -5.84 -14.49
C TYR A 146 -5.56 -5.06 -13.29
N ALA A 147 -6.69 -4.38 -13.38
CA ALA A 147 -7.24 -3.60 -12.26
C ALA A 147 -7.34 -4.43 -10.97
N LEU A 148 -7.81 -5.67 -11.03
CA LEU A 148 -7.89 -6.56 -9.87
C LEU A 148 -6.52 -6.89 -9.26
N LEU A 149 -5.49 -7.08 -10.08
CA LEU A 149 -4.13 -7.33 -9.59
C LEU A 149 -3.53 -6.06 -8.96
N ILE A 150 -3.82 -4.90 -9.54
CA ILE A 150 -3.40 -3.60 -9.02
C ILE A 150 -4.08 -3.33 -7.68
N GLU A 151 -5.39 -3.55 -7.59
CA GLU A 151 -6.16 -3.44 -6.34
C GLU A 151 -5.65 -4.40 -5.26
N ALA A 152 -5.32 -5.64 -5.63
CA ALA A 152 -4.69 -6.60 -4.72
C ALA A 152 -3.32 -6.10 -4.23
N ALA A 153 -2.47 -5.58 -5.11
CA ALA A 153 -1.16 -5.03 -4.74
C ALA A 153 -1.28 -3.83 -3.77
N VAL A 154 -2.24 -2.96 -4.02
CA VAL A 154 -2.57 -1.82 -3.16
C VAL A 154 -3.07 -2.31 -1.80
N ARG A 155 -4.00 -3.26 -1.78
CA ARG A 155 -4.54 -3.84 -0.54
C ARG A 155 -3.46 -4.50 0.31
N VAL A 156 -2.61 -5.34 -0.29
CA VAL A 156 -1.47 -5.96 0.39
C VAL A 156 -0.55 -4.89 0.97
N SER A 157 -0.19 -3.88 0.17
CA SER A 157 0.68 -2.78 0.61
C SER A 157 0.07 -1.97 1.77
N ARG A 158 -1.26 -1.80 1.79
CA ARG A 158 -1.99 -1.15 2.90
C ARG A 158 -1.93 -2.01 4.15
N LEU A 159 -2.31 -3.27 4.06
CA LEU A 159 -2.31 -4.21 5.20
C LEU A 159 -0.92 -4.36 5.83
N GLU A 160 0.14 -4.41 5.03
CA GLU A 160 1.51 -4.45 5.53
C GLU A 160 1.91 -3.17 6.27
N ARG A 161 1.49 -2.00 5.77
CA ARG A 161 1.73 -0.72 6.47
C ARG A 161 1.00 -0.66 7.80
N ASP A 162 -0.27 -1.03 7.81
CA ASP A 162 -1.11 -1.04 9.00
C ASP A 162 -0.54 -2.01 10.06
N LEU A 163 -0.10 -3.19 9.63
CA LEU A 163 0.55 -4.17 10.50
C LEU A 163 1.87 -3.65 11.08
N ARG A 164 2.68 -2.95 10.27
CA ARG A 164 3.93 -2.34 10.78
C ARG A 164 3.62 -1.23 11.77
N ALA A 165 2.65 -0.36 11.48
CA ALA A 165 2.23 0.72 12.39
C ALA A 165 1.74 0.15 13.73
N LEU A 166 0.92 -0.90 13.72
CA LEU A 166 0.45 -1.58 14.92
C LEU A 166 1.61 -2.20 15.71
N ARG A 167 2.58 -2.82 15.05
CA ARG A 167 3.77 -3.38 15.71
C ARG A 167 4.62 -2.29 16.36
N MET A 168 4.83 -1.16 15.69
CA MET A 168 5.58 -0.02 16.24
C MET A 168 4.88 0.58 17.45
N ALA A 169 3.60 0.89 17.35
CA ALA A 169 2.79 1.41 18.44
C ALA A 169 2.80 0.47 19.66
N HIS A 170 2.79 -0.84 19.39
CA HIS A 170 2.85 -1.84 20.44
C HIS A 170 4.22 -1.90 21.13
N GLN A 171 5.31 -1.76 20.37
CA GLN A 171 6.66 -1.68 20.93
C GLN A 171 6.86 -0.42 21.78
N GLU A 172 6.31 0.72 21.34
CA GLU A 172 6.37 1.99 22.06
C GLU A 172 5.52 1.99 23.35
N SER A 173 4.39 1.26 23.35
CA SER A 173 3.53 1.15 24.54
C SER A 173 4.11 0.27 25.64
N GLY A 174 5.20 -0.45 25.38
CA GLY A 174 5.83 -1.37 26.31
C GLY A 174 4.96 -2.57 26.70
N LEU A 175 3.77 -2.69 26.12
CA LEU A 175 2.90 -3.84 26.30
C LEU A 175 3.40 -4.99 25.41
N PRO A 176 3.67 -6.17 25.92
CA PRO A 176 4.02 -7.32 25.08
C PRO A 176 2.86 -7.60 24.11
N LEU A 177 3.15 -7.79 22.80
CA LEU A 177 2.19 -8.43 21.91
C LEU A 177 1.73 -9.71 22.61
N ALA A 178 0.41 -9.87 22.78
CA ALA A 178 -0.11 -11.15 23.20
C ALA A 178 0.48 -12.21 22.26
N ALA A 179 1.46 -12.95 22.78
CA ALA A 179 2.00 -14.09 22.07
C ALA A 179 0.81 -15.03 21.78
N PRO A 180 0.76 -15.69 20.63
CA PRO A 180 -0.22 -16.73 20.43
C PRO A 180 -0.04 -17.71 21.59
N GLU A 181 -1.09 -17.80 22.40
CA GLU A 181 -1.27 -18.65 23.58
C GLU A 181 -0.17 -18.48 24.65
N ALA A 182 -0.60 -18.11 25.85
CA ALA A 182 0.24 -18.15 27.04
C ALA A 182 0.96 -19.51 27.04
N ARG A 183 2.29 -19.50 26.81
CA ARG A 183 3.07 -20.70 27.06
C ARG A 183 2.92 -20.96 28.53
N ASP A 184 2.11 -21.95 28.86
CA ASP A 184 1.95 -22.40 30.23
C ASP A 184 3.33 -22.65 30.82
N ILE A 185 3.56 -22.13 32.02
CA ILE A 185 4.79 -22.40 32.76
C ILE A 185 4.78 -23.89 33.04
N LEU A 186 5.56 -24.65 32.26
CA LEU A 186 5.59 -26.11 32.36
C LEU A 186 6.63 -26.52 33.38
N GLY A 187 6.20 -27.30 34.36
CA GLY A 187 7.08 -27.89 35.38
C GLY A 187 6.27 -28.50 36.54
N HIS A 188 6.87 -29.52 37.16
CA HIS A 188 6.22 -30.29 38.23
C HIS A 188 7.03 -30.25 39.56
N SER A 189 8.08 -29.39 39.66
CA SER A 189 8.81 -29.28 40.91
C SER A 189 7.90 -28.64 41.99
N ALA A 190 8.09 -29.07 43.25
CA ALA A 190 7.31 -28.55 44.35
C ALA A 190 7.51 -27.03 44.54
N GLU A 191 8.73 -26.54 44.30
CA GLU A 191 9.08 -25.13 44.35
C GLU A 191 8.32 -24.31 43.30
N LEU A 192 8.27 -24.81 42.04
CA LEU A 192 7.54 -24.13 40.98
C LEU A 192 6.04 -24.07 41.24
N GLN A 193 5.45 -25.17 41.72
CA GLN A 193 4.03 -25.22 42.04
C GLN A 193 3.66 -24.27 43.19
N ARG A 194 4.55 -24.16 44.19
CA ARG A 194 4.40 -23.21 45.27
C ARG A 194 4.47 -21.77 44.79
N LEU A 195 5.44 -21.41 43.94
CA LEU A 195 5.56 -20.09 43.33
C LEU A 195 4.37 -19.71 42.49
N LEU A 196 3.83 -20.65 41.71
CA LEU A 196 2.63 -20.43 40.89
C LEU A 196 1.40 -20.18 41.77
N HIS A 197 1.26 -20.93 42.87
CA HIS A 197 0.19 -20.70 43.84
C HIS A 197 0.32 -19.33 44.54
N GLU A 198 1.50 -18.95 44.97
CA GLU A 198 1.75 -17.62 45.53
C GLU A 198 1.43 -16.50 44.54
N LEU A 199 1.79 -16.70 43.27
CA LEU A 199 1.48 -15.76 42.20
C LEU A 199 -0.04 -15.59 41.98
N ASP A 200 -0.78 -16.70 41.92
CA ASP A 200 -2.25 -16.68 41.76
C ASP A 200 -2.96 -15.98 42.95
N VAL A 201 -2.40 -16.08 44.15
CA VAL A 201 -2.92 -15.36 45.31
C VAL A 201 -2.70 -13.86 45.24
N VAL A 202 -1.52 -13.42 44.75
CA VAL A 202 -1.21 -11.98 44.65
C VAL A 202 -1.80 -11.34 43.38
N ALA A 203 -2.05 -12.09 42.32
CA ALA A 203 -2.64 -11.59 41.10
C ALA A 203 -4.05 -10.98 41.28
N GLY A 204 -4.78 -11.42 42.32
CA GLY A 204 -6.07 -10.85 42.70
C GLY A 204 -5.99 -9.63 43.65
N ALA A 205 -4.79 -9.21 44.06
CA ALA A 205 -4.59 -8.10 44.97
C ALA A 205 -4.02 -6.88 44.24
N ASP A 206 -4.52 -5.69 44.54
CA ASP A 206 -4.01 -4.43 43.95
C ASP A 206 -2.73 -3.99 44.71
N LEU A 207 -1.69 -4.82 44.66
CA LEU A 207 -0.41 -4.61 45.32
C LEU A 207 0.75 -4.70 44.32
N PRO A 208 1.78 -3.86 44.47
CA PRO A 208 2.98 -3.97 43.65
C PRO A 208 3.74 -5.26 43.99
N VAL A 209 4.08 -6.04 42.94
CA VAL A 209 4.83 -7.31 43.09
C VAL A 209 6.22 -7.14 42.51
N LEU A 210 7.25 -7.50 43.28
CA LEU A 210 8.64 -7.53 42.86
C LEU A 210 9.07 -8.98 42.56
N LEU A 211 9.41 -9.27 41.31
CA LEU A 211 9.99 -10.55 40.92
C LEU A 211 11.52 -10.46 40.89
N SER A 212 12.20 -11.21 41.77
CA SER A 212 13.66 -11.26 41.82
C SER A 212 14.19 -12.65 41.44
N GLY A 213 15.38 -12.70 40.86
CA GLY A 213 16.05 -13.94 40.47
C GLY A 213 17.16 -13.68 39.45
N GLU A 214 17.95 -14.70 39.13
CA GLU A 214 19.05 -14.64 38.18
C GLU A 214 18.57 -14.31 36.75
N THR A 215 19.46 -13.82 35.90
CA THR A 215 19.15 -13.55 34.48
C THR A 215 18.87 -14.87 33.77
N GLY A 216 17.78 -14.92 32.98
CA GLY A 216 17.42 -16.10 32.19
C GLY A 216 16.52 -17.12 32.89
N VAL A 217 16.15 -16.94 34.17
CA VAL A 217 15.29 -17.89 34.92
C VAL A 217 13.78 -17.79 34.59
N GLY A 218 13.40 -16.96 33.62
CA GLY A 218 12.01 -16.88 33.16
C GLY A 218 11.11 -15.93 33.95
N LYS A 219 11.63 -14.94 34.69
CA LYS A 219 10.84 -13.94 35.44
C LYS A 219 9.73 -13.29 34.60
N GLU A 220 9.97 -13.07 33.31
CA GLU A 220 8.99 -12.51 32.36
C GLU A 220 7.76 -13.40 32.15
N LEU A 221 7.87 -14.73 32.30
CA LEU A 221 6.74 -15.64 32.25
C LEU A 221 5.83 -15.49 33.47
N PHE A 222 6.45 -15.29 34.65
CA PHE A 222 5.73 -15.02 35.87
C PHE A 222 5.08 -13.64 35.86
N ALA A 223 5.77 -12.60 35.35
CA ALA A 223 5.24 -11.26 35.24
C ALA A 223 4.02 -11.17 34.30
N ARG A 224 3.97 -12.03 33.27
CA ARG A 224 2.82 -12.11 32.32
C ARG A 224 1.61 -12.83 32.91
N ARG A 225 1.77 -13.58 33.98
CA ARG A 225 0.68 -14.30 34.63
C ARG A 225 0.00 -13.45 35.72
N LEU A 226 0.69 -12.40 36.22
CA LEU A 226 0.15 -11.36 37.09
C LEU A 226 -0.78 -10.41 36.31
#